data_0741ba61bff2dc663e1ef9d221eaeb8c
#
_entry.id   0741ba61bff2dc663e1ef9d221eaeb8c
#
_cell.length_a   1.000
_cell.length_b   1.000
_cell.length_c   1.000
_cell.angle_alpha   90.00
_cell.angle_beta   90.00
_cell.angle_gamma   90.00
#
_symmetry.space_group_name_H-M   'P 1'
#
loop_
_entity.id
_entity.type
_entity.pdbx_description
1 polymer ?
#
loop_
_entity_poly.entity_id
_entity_poly.type
_entity_poly.pdbx_seq_one_letter_code
_entity_poly.pdbx_strand_id
1 'polypeptide(L)'
;MFGKRIEKLASLIKDSKKIADIGTDHGYLVIEALLEGKTLKAQAIDNKKMPLLRAKENIASFGLEEKVSFSLSSGLDDLEEDVDHIVMSGLGGSLIISLLEENLNKINKQTLILQANRNCAELRSFLSENSFKIEYEEVIFDDKYYEIIVTKKEDKKIALTEKEILFGPYNLKHPNNVFYNYLDDEYARYEKIKYPSKLVLHKKSLIKDILDNK
;
A
#
# COMPACT_ATOMS: atom_id res chain seq x y z
N MET A 1 -14.52 -1.17 11.98
CA MET A 1 -14.84 -2.56 12.40
C MET A 1 -13.65 -3.49 12.30
N PHE A 2 -12.79 -3.34 11.30
CA PHE A 2 -11.64 -4.23 11.03
C PHE A 2 -10.27 -3.62 11.37
N GLY A 3 -10.22 -2.56 12.15
CA GLY A 3 -9.02 -1.82 12.53
C GLY A 3 -8.71 -0.62 11.63
N LYS A 4 -7.98 0.36 12.19
CA LYS A 4 -7.71 1.65 11.53
C LYS A 4 -7.02 1.51 10.17
N ARG A 5 -6.15 0.49 10.03
CA ARG A 5 -5.45 0.23 8.78
C ARG A 5 -6.42 -0.14 7.65
N ILE A 6 -7.35 -1.07 7.89
CA ILE A 6 -8.34 -1.50 6.90
C ILE A 6 -9.30 -0.35 6.55
N GLU A 7 -9.82 0.35 7.57
CA GLU A 7 -10.70 1.52 7.40
C GLU A 7 -10.00 2.60 6.56
N LYS A 8 -8.72 2.86 6.84
CA LYS A 8 -7.94 3.83 6.05
C LYS A 8 -7.75 3.39 4.61
N LEU A 9 -7.36 2.15 4.36
CA LEU A 9 -7.22 1.61 3.00
C LEU A 9 -8.54 1.71 2.23
N ALA A 10 -9.67 1.31 2.83
CA ALA A 10 -10.98 1.44 2.21
C ALA A 10 -11.34 2.91 1.91
N SER A 11 -11.01 3.85 2.81
CA SER A 11 -11.28 5.28 2.61
C SER A 11 -10.52 5.92 1.43
N LEU A 12 -9.43 5.29 0.98
CA LEU A 12 -8.63 5.74 -0.17
C LEU A 12 -9.18 5.24 -1.50
N ILE A 13 -10.10 4.28 -1.48
CA ILE A 13 -10.83 3.84 -2.67
C ILE A 13 -11.86 4.92 -3.00
N LYS A 14 -11.76 5.54 -4.18
CA LYS A 14 -12.63 6.63 -4.60
C LYS A 14 -13.28 6.31 -5.94
N ASP A 15 -14.60 6.43 -5.99
CA ASP A 15 -15.40 6.29 -7.22
C ASP A 15 -15.14 4.99 -7.98
N SER A 16 -14.89 3.89 -7.24
CA SER A 16 -14.57 2.59 -7.82
C SER A 16 -15.81 1.81 -8.22
N LYS A 17 -15.78 1.24 -9.42
CA LYS A 17 -16.78 0.25 -9.85
C LYS A 17 -16.40 -1.15 -9.38
N LYS A 18 -15.10 -1.46 -9.41
CA LYS A 18 -14.58 -2.76 -9.00
C LYS A 18 -13.15 -2.66 -8.50
N ILE A 19 -12.92 -3.16 -7.31
CA ILE A 19 -11.57 -3.31 -6.75
C ILE A 19 -11.06 -4.73 -6.93
N ALA A 20 -9.74 -4.90 -6.98
CA ALA A 20 -9.07 -6.18 -6.72
C ALA A 20 -8.26 -6.08 -5.43
N ASP A 21 -8.44 -7.02 -4.50
CA ASP A 21 -7.66 -7.15 -3.27
C ASP A 21 -6.71 -8.33 -3.41
N ILE A 22 -5.41 -8.04 -3.50
CA ILE A 22 -4.35 -9.03 -3.76
C ILE A 22 -3.74 -9.49 -2.43
N GLY A 23 -3.83 -10.78 -2.16
CA GLY A 23 -3.51 -11.35 -0.85
C GLY A 23 -4.63 -11.06 0.14
N THR A 24 -5.86 -11.33 -0.29
CA THR A 24 -7.09 -10.91 0.43
C THR A 24 -7.23 -11.52 1.83
N ASP A 25 -6.56 -12.66 2.11
CA ASP A 25 -6.54 -13.39 3.38
C ASP A 25 -7.94 -13.60 3.96
N HIS A 26 -8.41 -12.71 4.85
CA HIS A 26 -9.72 -12.77 5.48
C HIS A 26 -10.83 -12.00 4.76
N GLY A 27 -10.53 -11.28 3.68
CA GLY A 27 -11.49 -10.48 2.91
C GLY A 27 -11.97 -9.20 3.62
N TYR A 28 -11.32 -8.78 4.70
CA TYR A 28 -11.79 -7.64 5.52
C TYR A 28 -11.80 -6.32 4.76
N LEU A 29 -10.81 -6.08 3.90
CA LEU A 29 -10.79 -4.88 3.06
C LEU A 29 -11.96 -4.86 2.06
N VAL A 30 -12.21 -6.01 1.43
CA VAL A 30 -13.34 -6.17 0.49
C VAL A 30 -14.67 -5.90 1.20
N ILE A 31 -14.87 -6.46 2.39
CA ILE A 31 -16.08 -6.25 3.18
C ILE A 31 -16.24 -4.77 3.54
N GLU A 32 -15.20 -4.14 4.10
CA GLU A 32 -15.22 -2.73 4.49
C GLU A 32 -15.53 -1.82 3.30
N ALA A 33 -14.85 -2.01 2.16
CA ALA A 33 -15.04 -1.20 0.97
C ALA A 33 -16.47 -1.32 0.40
N LEU A 34 -17.06 -2.52 0.41
CA LEU A 34 -18.42 -2.74 -0.07
C LEU A 34 -19.48 -2.17 0.90
N LEU A 35 -19.29 -2.33 2.22
CA LEU A 35 -20.22 -1.81 3.23
C LEU A 35 -20.22 -0.28 3.25
N GLU A 36 -19.06 0.34 3.11
CA GLU A 36 -18.91 1.81 3.06
C GLU A 36 -19.28 2.41 1.68
N GLY A 37 -19.71 1.56 0.72
CA GLY A 37 -20.06 2.01 -0.63
C GLY A 37 -18.91 2.63 -1.42
N LYS A 38 -17.66 2.27 -1.09
CA LYS A 38 -16.45 2.74 -1.79
C LYS A 38 -16.27 2.08 -3.15
N THR A 39 -16.85 0.92 -3.33
CA THR A 39 -16.90 0.17 -4.60
C THR A 39 -18.23 -0.56 -4.74
N LEU A 40 -18.59 -0.91 -5.98
CA LEU A 40 -19.82 -1.66 -6.26
C LEU A 40 -19.57 -3.17 -6.24
N LYS A 41 -18.38 -3.60 -6.64
CA LYS A 41 -17.94 -4.99 -6.75
C LYS A 41 -16.49 -5.14 -6.31
N ALA A 42 -16.08 -6.39 -6.08
CA ALA A 42 -14.69 -6.69 -5.77
C ALA A 42 -14.27 -8.03 -6.38
N GLN A 43 -12.97 -8.15 -6.62
CA GLN A 43 -12.29 -9.42 -6.88
C GLN A 43 -11.34 -9.69 -5.71
N ALA A 44 -11.56 -10.79 -4.99
CA ALA A 44 -10.69 -11.26 -3.92
C ALA A 44 -9.70 -12.30 -4.49
N ILE A 45 -8.40 -12.00 -4.43
CA ILE A 45 -7.34 -12.84 -5.00
C ILE A 45 -6.40 -13.29 -3.88
N ASP A 46 -6.12 -14.58 -3.82
CA ASP A 46 -5.07 -15.14 -2.97
C ASP A 46 -4.43 -16.36 -3.63
N ASN A 47 -3.14 -16.58 -3.41
CA ASN A 47 -2.43 -17.75 -3.95
C ASN A 47 -2.56 -19.00 -3.08
N LYS A 48 -3.26 -18.90 -1.94
CA LYS A 48 -3.50 -19.98 -1.00
C LYS A 48 -4.98 -20.28 -0.87
N LYS A 49 -5.32 -21.55 -1.00
CA LYS A 49 -6.71 -22.02 -0.93
C LYS A 49 -7.40 -21.69 0.41
N MET A 50 -6.70 -21.86 1.54
CA MET A 50 -7.31 -21.66 2.86
C MET A 50 -7.62 -20.19 3.17
N PRO A 51 -6.72 -19.21 2.95
CA PRO A 51 -7.04 -17.79 3.05
C PRO A 51 -8.25 -17.42 2.18
N LEU A 52 -8.23 -17.80 0.90
CA LEU A 52 -9.34 -17.50 -0.02
C LEU A 52 -10.66 -18.09 0.43
N LEU A 53 -10.66 -19.30 1.00
CA LEU A 53 -11.87 -19.92 1.55
C LEU A 53 -12.40 -19.14 2.77
N ARG A 54 -11.51 -18.71 3.68
CA ARG A 54 -11.88 -17.85 4.81
C ARG A 54 -12.46 -16.52 4.35
N ALA A 55 -11.85 -15.89 3.35
CA ALA A 55 -12.38 -14.67 2.76
C ALA A 55 -13.82 -14.90 2.24
N LYS A 56 -14.05 -15.99 1.53
CA LYS A 56 -15.38 -16.35 1.01
C LYS A 56 -16.41 -16.54 2.12
N GLU A 57 -16.06 -17.28 3.18
CA GLU A 57 -16.93 -17.49 4.33
C GLU A 57 -17.26 -16.18 5.06
N ASN A 58 -16.25 -15.33 5.28
CA ASN A 58 -16.44 -14.03 5.91
C ASN A 58 -17.32 -13.12 5.05
N ILE A 59 -17.05 -12.99 3.75
CA ILE A 59 -17.84 -12.17 2.83
C ILE A 59 -19.30 -12.62 2.78
N ALA A 60 -19.55 -13.94 2.74
CA ALA A 60 -20.89 -14.49 2.77
C ALA A 60 -21.62 -14.19 4.09
N SER A 61 -20.92 -14.18 5.23
CA SER A 61 -21.51 -13.82 6.52
C SER A 61 -22.04 -12.39 6.60
N PHE A 62 -21.59 -11.52 5.68
CA PHE A 62 -22.11 -10.15 5.50
C PHE A 62 -23.13 -10.04 4.35
N GLY A 63 -23.49 -11.14 3.68
CA GLY A 63 -24.44 -11.13 2.55
C GLY A 63 -23.89 -10.40 1.31
N LEU A 64 -22.58 -10.47 1.08
CA LEU A 64 -21.87 -9.73 0.01
C LEU A 64 -21.36 -10.64 -1.11
N GLU A 65 -21.63 -11.95 -1.07
CA GLU A 65 -21.08 -12.95 -2.00
C GLU A 65 -21.42 -12.67 -3.48
N GLU A 66 -22.59 -12.14 -3.77
CA GLU A 66 -23.01 -11.78 -5.13
C GLU A 66 -22.24 -10.59 -5.74
N LYS A 67 -21.51 -9.85 -4.90
CA LYS A 67 -20.71 -8.68 -5.32
C LYS A 67 -19.22 -9.01 -5.48
N VAL A 68 -18.80 -10.24 -5.14
CA VAL A 68 -17.37 -10.59 -5.06
C VAL A 68 -17.06 -11.80 -5.92
N SER A 69 -16.12 -11.66 -6.83
CA SER A 69 -15.47 -12.78 -7.51
C SER A 69 -14.24 -13.24 -6.74
N PHE A 70 -13.90 -14.53 -6.86
CA PHE A 70 -12.79 -15.15 -6.11
C PHE A 70 -11.83 -15.84 -7.07
N SER A 71 -10.54 -15.52 -6.97
CA SER A 71 -9.49 -16.11 -7.80
C SER A 71 -8.40 -16.73 -6.95
N LEU A 72 -8.14 -18.03 -7.16
CA LEU A 72 -7.00 -18.72 -6.56
C LEU A 72 -5.82 -18.58 -7.53
N SER A 73 -5.10 -17.48 -7.43
CA SER A 73 -4.01 -17.17 -8.37
C SER A 73 -2.90 -16.35 -7.72
N SER A 74 -1.77 -16.25 -8.40
CA SER A 74 -0.62 -15.46 -7.94
C SER A 74 -0.73 -14.02 -8.46
N GLY A 75 -0.75 -13.08 -7.53
CA GLY A 75 -0.70 -11.65 -7.85
C GLY A 75 -1.80 -11.21 -8.80
N LEU A 76 -1.42 -10.74 -9.99
CA LEU A 76 -2.32 -10.16 -11.00
C LEU A 76 -2.60 -11.09 -12.20
N ASP A 77 -2.27 -12.39 -12.09
CA ASP A 77 -2.39 -13.31 -13.22
C ASP A 77 -3.83 -13.41 -13.73
N ASP A 78 -4.79 -13.54 -12.80
CA ASP A 78 -6.23 -13.61 -13.08
C ASP A 78 -6.96 -12.29 -12.82
N LEU A 79 -6.28 -11.15 -12.95
CA LEU A 79 -6.92 -9.85 -12.77
C LEU A 79 -8.01 -9.63 -13.82
N GLU A 80 -9.22 -9.33 -13.37
CA GLU A 80 -10.35 -9.06 -14.27
C GLU A 80 -10.23 -7.67 -14.93
N GLU A 81 -10.65 -7.57 -16.20
CA GLU A 81 -10.44 -6.37 -17.03
C GLU A 81 -11.19 -5.12 -16.54
N ASP A 82 -12.30 -5.31 -15.83
CA ASP A 82 -13.16 -4.22 -15.31
C ASP A 82 -12.70 -3.68 -13.95
N VAL A 83 -11.58 -4.16 -13.43
CA VAL A 83 -10.96 -3.64 -12.20
C VAL A 83 -10.35 -2.27 -12.43
N ASP A 84 -10.75 -1.28 -11.62
CA ASP A 84 -10.25 0.09 -11.67
C ASP A 84 -9.33 0.47 -10.49
N HIS A 85 -9.39 -0.28 -9.38
CA HIS A 85 -8.47 -0.13 -8.26
C HIS A 85 -7.86 -1.48 -7.86
N ILE A 86 -6.55 -1.50 -7.67
CA ILE A 86 -5.81 -2.67 -7.19
C ILE A 86 -5.25 -2.35 -5.81
N VAL A 87 -5.60 -3.15 -4.83
CA VAL A 87 -5.08 -3.00 -3.47
C VAL A 87 -4.13 -4.14 -3.15
N MET A 88 -2.94 -3.81 -2.67
CA MET A 88 -1.94 -4.74 -2.15
C MET A 88 -1.55 -4.30 -0.75
N SER A 89 -2.05 -4.96 0.27
CA SER A 89 -1.80 -4.57 1.66
C SER A 89 -1.31 -5.72 2.53
N GLY A 90 -0.51 -5.39 3.56
CA GLY A 90 0.03 -6.40 4.47
C GLY A 90 1.18 -7.23 3.90
N LEU A 91 1.64 -6.91 2.69
CA LEU A 91 2.72 -7.61 1.98
C LEU A 91 4.08 -6.97 2.27
N GLY A 92 5.17 -7.67 1.92
CA GLY A 92 6.50 -7.07 1.88
C GLY A 92 6.69 -6.26 0.60
N GLY A 93 7.39 -5.11 0.66
CA GLY A 93 7.64 -4.27 -0.51
C GLY A 93 8.31 -5.02 -1.67
N SER A 94 9.26 -5.91 -1.38
CA SER A 94 9.89 -6.75 -2.41
C SER A 94 8.90 -7.68 -3.12
N LEU A 95 7.89 -8.20 -2.40
CA LEU A 95 6.84 -9.01 -3.02
C LEU A 95 5.92 -8.14 -3.89
N ILE A 96 5.54 -6.97 -3.40
CA ILE A 96 4.73 -6.01 -4.19
C ILE A 96 5.48 -5.67 -5.49
N ILE A 97 6.79 -5.36 -5.39
CA ILE A 97 7.64 -5.07 -6.56
C ILE A 97 7.60 -6.22 -7.57
N SER A 98 7.86 -7.46 -7.11
CA SER A 98 7.84 -8.65 -7.98
C SER A 98 6.50 -8.81 -8.71
N LEU A 99 5.38 -8.69 -7.97
CA LEU A 99 4.03 -8.81 -8.55
C LEU A 99 3.74 -7.72 -9.57
N LEU A 100 4.18 -6.48 -9.32
CA LEU A 100 4.02 -5.38 -10.26
C LEU A 100 4.91 -5.56 -11.49
N GLU A 101 6.18 -5.95 -11.31
CA GLU A 101 7.16 -6.15 -12.38
C GLU A 101 6.71 -7.21 -13.38
N GLU A 102 6.20 -8.35 -12.90
CA GLU A 102 5.67 -9.44 -13.70
C GLU A 102 4.42 -9.04 -14.51
N ASN A 103 3.71 -7.98 -14.09
CA ASN A 103 2.41 -7.59 -14.64
C ASN A 103 2.32 -6.12 -15.10
N LEU A 104 3.46 -5.46 -15.37
CA LEU A 104 3.51 -4.05 -15.79
C LEU A 104 2.66 -3.75 -17.05
N ASN A 105 2.48 -4.72 -17.92
CA ASN A 105 1.70 -4.62 -19.14
C ASN A 105 0.18 -4.68 -18.90
N LYS A 106 -0.27 -5.23 -17.78
CA LYS A 106 -1.68 -5.31 -17.38
C LYS A 106 -2.13 -4.05 -16.63
N ILE A 107 -1.19 -3.30 -16.06
CA ILE A 107 -1.46 -2.11 -15.27
C ILE A 107 -1.34 -0.87 -16.15
N ASN A 108 -2.47 -0.27 -16.51
CA ASN A 108 -2.52 0.88 -17.40
C ASN A 108 -3.24 2.09 -16.76
N LYS A 109 -4.51 1.91 -16.34
CA LYS A 109 -5.38 2.99 -15.84
C LYS A 109 -5.79 2.80 -14.39
N GLN A 110 -5.45 1.67 -13.80
CA GLN A 110 -5.83 1.33 -12.44
C GLN A 110 -5.13 2.23 -11.43
N THR A 111 -5.85 2.62 -10.39
CA THR A 111 -5.25 3.19 -9.19
C THR A 111 -4.69 2.05 -8.35
N LEU A 112 -3.43 2.15 -7.96
CA LEU A 112 -2.81 1.21 -7.03
C LEU A 112 -2.84 1.81 -5.62
N ILE A 113 -3.31 1.05 -4.63
CA ILE A 113 -3.26 1.37 -3.21
C ILE A 113 -2.36 0.31 -2.57
N LEU A 114 -1.16 0.73 -2.17
CA LEU A 114 -0.10 -0.16 -1.74
C LEU A 114 0.23 0.09 -0.26
N GLN A 115 0.27 -0.95 0.54
CA GLN A 115 0.75 -0.87 1.91
C GLN A 115 1.79 -1.97 2.13
N ALA A 116 3.05 -1.57 2.21
CA ALA A 116 4.16 -2.47 2.44
C ALA A 116 4.54 -2.51 3.92
N ASN A 117 4.75 -3.72 4.47
CA ASN A 117 5.19 -3.90 5.85
C ASN A 117 6.68 -3.57 6.06
N ARG A 118 7.45 -3.48 4.97
CA ARG A 118 8.89 -3.19 4.93
C ARG A 118 9.30 -2.85 3.49
N ASN A 119 10.47 -2.30 3.30
CA ASN A 119 11.05 -1.98 1.99
C ASN A 119 10.22 -0.94 1.20
N CYS A 120 9.64 0.05 1.91
CA CYS A 120 8.86 1.11 1.28
C CYS A 120 9.73 2.02 0.39
N ALA A 121 11.00 2.25 0.76
CA ALA A 121 11.92 3.04 -0.05
C ALA A 121 12.22 2.36 -1.40
N GLU A 122 12.49 1.05 -1.39
CA GLU A 122 12.70 0.27 -2.60
C GLU A 122 11.44 0.25 -3.47
N LEU A 123 10.25 0.16 -2.85
CA LEU A 123 8.98 0.24 -3.57
C LEU A 123 8.81 1.61 -4.26
N ARG A 124 9.11 2.73 -3.59
CA ARG A 124 9.06 4.07 -4.20
C ARG A 124 10.05 4.21 -5.36
N SER A 125 11.28 3.68 -5.21
CA SER A 125 12.26 3.68 -6.31
C SER A 125 11.72 2.94 -7.53
N PHE A 126 11.20 1.72 -7.32
CA PHE A 126 10.59 0.93 -8.39
C PHE A 126 9.42 1.68 -9.07
N LEU A 127 8.53 2.28 -8.30
CA LEU A 127 7.38 3.03 -8.83
C LEU A 127 7.86 4.20 -9.70
N SER A 128 8.83 4.99 -9.23
CA SER A 128 9.44 6.10 -9.95
C SER A 128 10.08 5.66 -11.27
N GLU A 129 10.84 4.56 -11.24
CA GLU A 129 11.55 4.02 -12.41
C GLU A 129 10.60 3.47 -13.48
N ASN A 130 9.40 3.01 -13.07
CA ASN A 130 8.39 2.40 -13.94
C ASN A 130 7.20 3.35 -14.26
N SER A 131 7.41 4.67 -14.15
CA SER A 131 6.44 5.69 -14.51
C SER A 131 5.16 5.68 -13.67
N PHE A 132 5.23 5.25 -12.42
CA PHE A 132 4.13 5.39 -11.47
C PHE A 132 4.26 6.68 -10.68
N LYS A 133 3.28 7.56 -10.80
CA LYS A 133 3.19 8.79 -10.03
C LYS A 133 2.56 8.52 -8.67
N ILE A 134 3.28 8.85 -7.62
CA ILE A 134 2.73 8.82 -6.27
C ILE A 134 1.83 10.05 -6.10
N GLU A 135 0.52 9.81 -6.01
CA GLU A 135 -0.49 10.89 -5.89
C GLU A 135 -0.82 11.22 -4.44
N TYR A 136 -0.70 10.22 -3.56
CA TYR A 136 -0.95 10.39 -2.14
C TYR A 136 -0.12 9.39 -1.34
N GLU A 137 0.30 9.81 -0.15
CA GLU A 137 0.90 8.93 0.85
C GLU A 137 0.45 9.33 2.24
N GLU A 138 0.42 8.37 3.13
CA GLU A 138 0.19 8.63 4.54
C GLU A 138 0.87 7.58 5.41
N VAL A 139 1.43 8.04 6.52
CA VAL A 139 1.81 7.18 7.62
C VAL A 139 0.67 7.17 8.63
N ILE A 140 0.17 6.00 8.96
CA ILE A 140 -0.83 5.79 10.01
C ILE A 140 -0.26 4.97 11.16
N PHE A 141 -0.85 5.11 12.32
CA PHE A 141 -0.53 4.31 13.50
C PHE A 141 -1.74 3.44 13.90
N ASP A 142 -1.52 2.11 13.81
CA ASP A 142 -2.47 1.08 14.22
C ASP A 142 -1.65 -0.09 14.77
N ASP A 143 -1.38 -0.12 16.10
CA ASP A 143 -0.39 -0.97 16.80
C ASP A 143 1.09 -0.67 16.44
N LYS A 144 1.38 -0.36 15.21
CA LYS A 144 2.67 0.12 14.67
C LYS A 144 2.43 1.10 13.53
N TYR A 145 3.51 1.66 12.98
CA TYR A 145 3.41 2.52 11.81
C TYR A 145 3.25 1.71 10.53
N TYR A 146 2.34 2.17 9.68
CA TYR A 146 2.10 1.64 8.34
C TYR A 146 2.19 2.77 7.32
N GLU A 147 2.99 2.57 6.29
CA GLU A 147 3.08 3.49 5.17
C GLU A 147 2.13 3.03 4.06
N ILE A 148 1.26 3.92 3.62
CA ILE A 148 0.30 3.68 2.53
C ILE A 148 0.67 4.59 1.37
N ILE A 149 0.70 4.05 0.16
CA ILE A 149 1.03 4.74 -1.09
C ILE A 149 -0.13 4.57 -2.06
N VAL A 150 -0.64 5.67 -2.60
CA VAL A 150 -1.61 5.66 -3.72
C VAL A 150 -0.90 6.18 -4.96
N THR A 151 -0.95 5.40 -6.03
CA THR A 151 -0.20 5.70 -7.24
C THR A 151 -0.96 5.29 -8.50
N LYS A 152 -0.62 5.95 -9.61
CA LYS A 152 -1.11 5.63 -10.96
C LYS A 152 0.04 5.63 -11.95
N LYS A 153 -0.13 4.86 -13.02
CA LYS A 153 0.81 4.86 -14.13
C LYS A 153 0.63 6.11 -14.98
N GLU A 154 1.73 6.73 -15.36
CA GLU A 154 1.81 7.92 -16.21
C GLU A 154 2.64 7.60 -17.45
N ASP A 155 2.60 8.49 -18.45
CA ASP A 155 3.38 8.32 -19.69
C ASP A 155 4.88 8.61 -19.48
N LYS A 156 5.25 9.32 -18.41
CA LYS A 156 6.61 9.76 -18.15
C LYS A 156 7.12 9.31 -16.79
N LYS A 157 8.38 8.97 -16.75
CA LYS A 157 9.09 8.73 -15.47
C LYS A 157 9.12 10.00 -14.63
N ILE A 158 8.92 9.82 -13.32
CA ILE A 158 8.97 10.89 -12.33
C ILE A 158 10.14 10.61 -11.41
N ALA A 159 11.23 11.34 -11.60
CA ALA A 159 12.41 11.19 -10.76
C ALA A 159 12.10 11.65 -9.32
N LEU A 160 12.42 10.82 -8.35
CA LEU A 160 12.37 11.14 -6.93
C LEU A 160 13.77 11.40 -6.40
N THR A 161 13.90 12.38 -5.53
CA THR A 161 15.12 12.62 -4.76
C THR A 161 15.32 11.51 -3.72
N GLU A 162 16.53 11.38 -3.17
CA GLU A 162 16.80 10.41 -2.10
C GLU A 162 15.86 10.58 -0.88
N LYS A 163 15.61 11.83 -0.46
CA LYS A 163 14.66 12.11 0.63
C LYS A 163 13.24 11.62 0.29
N GLU A 164 12.78 11.85 -0.93
CA GLU A 164 11.47 11.41 -1.38
C GLU A 164 11.37 9.88 -1.47
N ILE A 165 12.43 9.20 -1.88
CA ILE A 165 12.49 7.73 -1.87
C ILE A 165 12.39 7.21 -0.43
N LEU A 166 13.13 7.80 0.52
CA LEU A 166 13.19 7.33 1.89
C LEU A 166 11.93 7.62 2.70
N PHE A 167 11.31 8.78 2.52
CA PHE A 167 10.26 9.30 3.41
C PHE A 167 8.93 9.60 2.72
N GLY A 168 8.89 9.50 1.39
CA GLY A 168 7.72 9.73 0.57
C GLY A 168 7.56 11.19 0.10
N PRO A 169 7.38 11.41 -1.22
CA PRO A 169 7.23 12.75 -1.78
C PRO A 169 6.00 13.49 -1.26
N TYR A 170 4.90 12.77 -1.02
CA TYR A 170 3.68 13.37 -0.51
C TYR A 170 3.77 13.63 0.99
N ASN A 171 4.32 12.70 1.77
CA ASN A 171 4.53 12.87 3.22
C ASN A 171 5.43 14.07 3.52
N LEU A 172 6.51 14.27 2.74
CA LEU A 172 7.42 15.41 2.89
C LEU A 172 6.76 16.74 2.56
N LYS A 173 5.87 16.76 1.56
CA LYS A 173 5.15 17.96 1.14
C LYS A 173 3.95 18.30 2.02
N HIS A 174 3.32 17.29 2.61
CA HIS A 174 2.12 17.40 3.42
C HIS A 174 2.26 16.64 4.74
N PRO A 175 3.28 16.96 5.57
CA PRO A 175 3.54 16.21 6.78
C PRO A 175 2.40 16.42 7.80
N ASN A 176 2.08 15.35 8.53
CA ASN A 176 1.14 15.37 9.65
C ASN A 176 1.82 14.93 10.95
N ASN A 177 1.13 15.04 12.08
CA ASN A 177 1.69 14.66 13.37
C ASN A 177 2.11 13.18 13.45
N VAL A 178 1.40 12.26 12.78
CA VAL A 178 1.73 10.84 12.78
C VAL A 178 3.03 10.59 12.03
N PHE A 179 3.25 11.30 10.92
CA PHE A 179 4.50 11.24 10.15
C PHE A 179 5.68 11.75 10.98
N TYR A 180 5.52 12.87 11.69
CA TYR A 180 6.58 13.36 12.58
C TYR A 180 6.88 12.41 13.72
N ASN A 181 5.86 11.84 14.37
CA ASN A 181 6.05 10.84 15.43
C ASN A 181 6.77 9.59 14.89
N TYR A 182 6.46 9.16 13.69
CA TYR A 182 7.17 8.08 13.01
C TYR A 182 8.66 8.41 12.83
N LEU A 183 8.99 9.63 12.38
CA LEU A 183 10.37 10.06 12.22
C LEU A 183 11.11 10.19 13.56
N ASP A 184 10.45 10.70 14.60
CA ASP A 184 11.01 10.80 15.96
C ASP A 184 11.35 9.41 16.50
N ASP A 185 10.44 8.42 16.34
CA ASP A 185 10.66 7.04 16.78
C ASP A 185 11.78 6.34 15.99
N GLU A 186 11.85 6.56 14.66
CA GLU A 186 12.94 6.06 13.81
C GLU A 186 14.29 6.69 14.22
N TYR A 187 14.32 7.99 14.49
CA TYR A 187 15.52 8.68 14.95
C TYR A 187 16.00 8.10 16.28
N ALA A 188 15.10 7.97 17.26
CA ALA A 188 15.41 7.40 18.57
C ALA A 188 15.88 5.92 18.48
N ARG A 189 15.33 5.16 17.52
CA ARG A 189 15.78 3.80 17.22
C ARG A 189 17.22 3.78 16.70
N TYR A 190 17.56 4.67 15.78
CA TYR A 190 18.93 4.79 15.25
C TYR A 190 19.94 5.27 16.31
N GLU A 191 19.52 6.09 17.29
CA GLU A 191 20.39 6.52 18.39
C GLU A 191 20.84 5.36 19.29
N LYS A 192 20.04 4.32 19.43
CA LYS A 192 20.35 3.14 20.25
C LYS A 192 21.34 2.18 19.58
N ILE A 193 21.67 2.38 18.29
CA ILE A 193 22.61 1.50 17.57
C ILE A 193 24.04 1.83 17.99
N LYS A 194 24.68 0.92 18.69
CA LYS A 194 26.04 1.11 19.24
C LYS A 194 27.11 1.33 18.15
N TYR A 195 26.98 0.65 17.01
CA TYR A 195 27.91 0.75 15.86
C TYR A 195 27.11 0.96 14.56
N PRO A 196 26.64 2.20 14.28
CA PRO A 196 25.82 2.46 13.13
C PRO A 196 26.64 2.41 11.82
N SER A 197 26.09 1.81 10.79
CA SER A 197 26.67 1.87 9.44
C SER A 197 26.59 3.29 8.87
N LYS A 198 27.39 3.57 7.82
CA LYS A 198 27.31 4.86 7.10
C LYS A 198 25.89 5.17 6.62
N LEU A 199 25.17 4.16 6.15
CA LEU A 199 23.78 4.31 5.72
C LEU A 199 22.84 4.72 6.86
N VAL A 200 22.99 4.13 8.05
CA VAL A 200 22.20 4.49 9.24
C VAL A 200 22.49 5.92 9.66
N LEU A 201 23.78 6.33 9.70
CA LEU A 201 24.18 7.69 10.02
C LEU A 201 23.59 8.70 9.03
N HIS A 202 23.63 8.37 7.76
CA HIS A 202 23.08 9.23 6.71
C HIS A 202 21.55 9.36 6.83
N LYS A 203 20.81 8.25 6.97
CA LYS A 203 19.36 8.29 7.22
C LYS A 203 19.00 9.10 8.46
N LYS A 204 19.76 8.91 9.55
CA LYS A 204 19.59 9.68 10.78
C LYS A 204 19.76 11.18 10.55
N SER A 205 20.79 11.61 9.78
CA SER A 205 20.98 13.02 9.46
C SER A 205 19.85 13.61 8.63
N LEU A 206 19.31 12.86 7.68
CA LEU A 206 18.16 13.28 6.87
C LEU A 206 16.88 13.42 7.73
N ILE A 207 16.63 12.49 8.66
CA ILE A 207 15.51 12.60 9.59
C ILE A 207 15.66 13.85 10.45
N LYS A 208 16.84 14.08 11.01
CA LYS A 208 17.11 15.26 11.84
C LYS A 208 16.82 16.54 11.07
N ASP A 209 17.29 16.65 9.81
CA ASP A 209 17.03 17.80 8.95
C ASP A 209 15.52 18.01 8.68
N ILE A 210 14.72 16.96 8.55
CA ILE A 210 13.26 17.08 8.41
C ILE A 210 12.63 17.59 9.72
N LEU A 211 13.05 17.05 10.86
CA LEU A 211 12.51 17.42 12.18
C LEU A 211 12.88 18.84 12.61
N ASP A 212 14.09 19.30 12.30
CA ASP A 212 14.57 20.66 12.61
C ASP A 212 13.86 21.75 11.75
N ASN A 213 13.24 21.36 10.63
CA ASN A 213 12.48 22.25 9.73
C ASN A 213 10.95 22.07 9.84
N LYS A 214 10.47 21.52 10.94
CA LYS A 214 9.05 21.22 11.24
C LYS A 214 8.19 22.49 11.41
#